data_f193fdfe94c345984f35d4bdb387090b
#
_entry.id   f193fdfe94c345984f35d4bdb387090b
#
_cell.length_a   1.000
_cell.length_b   1.000
_cell.length_c   1.000
_cell.angle_alpha   90.00
_cell.angle_beta   90.00
_cell.angle_gamma   90.00
#
_symmetry.space_group_name_H-M   'P 1'
#
loop_
_entity.id
_entity.type
_entity.pdbx_description
1 polymer ?
#
loop_
_entity_poly.entity_id
_entity_poly.type
_entity_poly.pdbx_seq_one_letter_code
_entity_poly.pdbx_strand_id
1 'polypeptide(L)'
;MAEHGKLARLRDLLWQMEVEVGLERLSQPQRDVYYAACLVADADKVLHSEQVRHHPMVETMARPTFYRALKDLVQEGYLVSASEIKNGRYKIAR
;
A
#
# COMPACT_ATOMS: atom_id res chain seq x y z
N MET A 1 -29.41 2.60 5.06
CA MET A 1 -29.26 2.68 3.61
C MET A 1 -28.46 1.49 3.12
N ALA A 2 -28.91 0.89 2.02
CA ALA A 2 -28.35 -0.36 1.49
C ALA A 2 -26.87 -0.24 1.14
N GLU A 3 -26.46 0.87 0.53
CA GLU A 3 -25.06 1.09 0.16
C GLU A 3 -24.15 1.19 1.37
N HIS A 4 -24.57 1.89 2.41
CA HIS A 4 -23.76 2.02 3.61
C HIS A 4 -23.59 0.69 4.32
N GLY A 5 -24.66 -0.11 4.40
CA GLY A 5 -24.59 -1.44 4.98
C GLY A 5 -23.71 -2.37 4.17
N LYS A 6 -23.76 -2.27 2.84
CA LYS A 6 -22.90 -3.05 1.95
C LYS A 6 -21.43 -2.69 2.14
N LEU A 7 -21.11 -1.39 2.24
CA LEU A 7 -19.76 -0.93 2.49
C LEU A 7 -19.24 -1.39 3.84
N ALA A 8 -20.09 -1.34 4.87
CA ALA A 8 -19.72 -1.83 6.20
C ALA A 8 -19.36 -3.31 6.16
N ARG A 9 -20.14 -4.13 5.45
CA ARG A 9 -19.86 -5.56 5.32
C ARG A 9 -18.56 -5.82 4.54
N LEU A 10 -18.32 -5.06 3.47
CA LEU A 10 -17.06 -5.18 2.71
C LEU A 10 -15.87 -4.79 3.57
N ARG A 11 -15.99 -3.74 4.37
CA ARG A 11 -14.93 -3.32 5.27
C ARG A 11 -14.65 -4.38 6.33
N ASP A 12 -15.70 -4.99 6.87
CA ASP A 12 -15.56 -6.06 7.85
C ASP A 12 -14.86 -7.28 7.24
N LEU A 13 -15.27 -7.67 6.03
CA LEU A 13 -14.63 -8.77 5.31
C LEU A 13 -13.15 -8.47 5.02
N LEU A 14 -12.86 -7.25 4.57
CA LEU A 14 -11.49 -6.83 4.31
C LEU A 14 -10.65 -6.94 5.59
N TRP A 15 -11.16 -6.47 6.72
CA TRP A 15 -10.46 -6.55 7.99
C TRP A 15 -10.15 -8.01 8.37
N GLN A 16 -11.11 -8.90 8.20
CA GLN A 16 -10.90 -10.33 8.47
C GLN A 16 -9.77 -10.88 7.61
N MET A 17 -9.74 -10.52 6.33
CA MET A 17 -8.69 -10.96 5.41
C MET A 17 -7.34 -10.35 5.79
N GLU A 18 -7.32 -9.09 6.18
CA GLU A 18 -6.09 -8.42 6.63
C GLU A 18 -5.49 -9.13 7.84
N VAL A 19 -6.32 -9.51 8.79
CA VAL A 19 -5.88 -10.26 9.98
C VAL A 19 -5.29 -11.62 9.57
N GLU A 20 -5.94 -12.33 8.66
CA GLU A 20 -5.47 -13.64 8.21
C GLU A 20 -4.08 -13.59 7.59
N VAL A 21 -3.76 -12.51 6.88
CA VAL A 21 -2.45 -12.38 6.21
C VAL A 21 -1.47 -11.51 7.00
N GLY A 22 -1.85 -11.04 8.19
CA GLY A 22 -0.97 -10.27 9.06
C GLY A 22 -0.86 -8.79 8.76
N LEU A 23 -1.71 -8.26 7.88
CA LEU A 23 -1.68 -6.84 7.51
C LEU A 23 -2.24 -5.92 8.59
N GLU A 24 -2.91 -6.47 9.62
CA GLU A 24 -3.41 -5.67 10.74
C GLU A 24 -2.27 -5.01 11.53
N ARG A 25 -1.05 -5.49 11.38
CA ARG A 25 0.13 -4.91 12.01
C ARG A 25 0.49 -3.55 11.45
N LEU A 26 0.10 -3.30 10.21
CA LEU A 26 0.39 -2.03 9.55
C LEU A 26 -0.60 -0.97 10.01
N SER A 27 -0.14 0.28 10.10
CA SER A 27 -1.03 1.42 10.31
C SER A 27 -1.90 1.64 9.07
N GLN A 28 -2.96 2.44 9.20
CA GLN A 28 -3.81 2.74 8.04
C GLN A 28 -3.02 3.40 6.91
N PRO A 29 -2.17 4.43 7.15
CA PRO A 29 -1.35 4.97 6.06
C PRO A 29 -0.46 3.94 5.40
N GLN A 30 0.14 3.05 6.15
CA GLN A 30 0.99 1.99 5.60
C GLN A 30 0.18 1.03 4.72
N ARG A 31 -1.02 0.63 5.17
CA ARG A 31 -1.90 -0.22 4.35
C ARG A 31 -2.33 0.48 3.07
N ASP A 32 -2.69 1.77 3.16
CA ASP A 32 -3.11 2.53 1.99
C ASP A 32 -1.98 2.61 0.96
N VAL A 33 -0.77 2.89 1.39
CA VAL A 33 0.39 2.96 0.49
C VAL A 33 0.67 1.58 -0.11
N TYR A 34 0.60 0.53 0.71
CA TYR A 34 0.85 -0.84 0.22
C TYR A 34 -0.19 -1.27 -0.81
N TYR A 35 -1.47 -1.02 -0.55
CA TYR A 35 -2.53 -1.35 -1.51
C TYR A 35 -2.38 -0.57 -2.81
N ALA A 36 -2.08 0.73 -2.72
CA ALA A 36 -1.84 1.54 -3.91
C ALA A 36 -0.65 0.98 -4.71
N ALA A 37 0.41 0.58 -4.02
CA ALA A 37 1.57 -0.04 -4.66
C ALA A 37 1.18 -1.32 -5.41
N CYS A 38 0.38 -2.18 -4.78
CA CYS A 38 -0.10 -3.41 -5.42
C CYS A 38 -0.95 -3.12 -6.66
N LEU A 39 -1.74 -2.04 -6.63
CA LEU A 39 -2.63 -1.70 -7.73
C LEU A 39 -1.89 -1.09 -8.92
N VAL A 40 -0.81 -0.34 -8.70
CA VAL A 40 -0.06 0.30 -9.79
C VAL A 40 1.09 -0.56 -10.31
N ALA A 41 1.48 -1.61 -9.59
CA ALA A 41 2.57 -2.47 -9.99
C ALA A 41 2.30 -3.15 -11.34
N ASP A 42 3.34 -3.33 -12.13
CA ASP A 42 3.23 -4.00 -13.43
C ASP A 42 3.20 -5.53 -13.27
N ALA A 43 3.22 -6.24 -14.41
CA ALA A 43 3.17 -7.71 -14.42
C ALA A 43 4.35 -8.34 -13.68
N ASP A 44 5.48 -7.65 -13.60
CA ASP A 44 6.67 -8.11 -12.88
C ASP A 44 6.69 -7.63 -11.43
N LYS A 45 5.58 -7.06 -10.96
CA LYS A 45 5.41 -6.52 -9.59
C LYS A 45 6.29 -5.31 -9.32
N VAL A 46 6.74 -4.62 -10.36
CA VAL A 46 7.59 -3.42 -10.24
C VAL A 46 6.72 -2.17 -10.29
N LEU A 47 7.04 -1.21 -9.45
CA LEU A 47 6.32 0.05 -9.33
C LEU A 47 7.29 1.21 -9.13
N HIS A 48 6.82 2.43 -9.41
CA HIS A 48 7.56 3.64 -9.12
C HIS A 48 6.82 4.43 -8.05
N SER A 49 7.55 5.00 -7.09
CA SER A 49 6.95 5.74 -5.97
C SER A 49 6.05 6.88 -6.44
N GLU A 50 6.38 7.55 -7.55
CA GLU A 50 5.54 8.62 -8.09
C GLU A 50 4.17 8.10 -8.55
N GLN A 51 4.11 6.90 -9.13
CA GLN A 51 2.83 6.30 -9.52
C GLN A 51 1.96 6.04 -8.29
N VAL A 52 2.57 5.53 -7.23
CA VAL A 52 1.85 5.26 -5.98
C VAL A 52 1.34 6.56 -5.37
N ARG A 53 2.20 7.59 -5.34
CA ARG A 53 1.85 8.87 -4.72
C ARG A 53 0.68 9.57 -5.39
N HIS A 54 0.48 9.35 -6.69
CA HIS A 54 -0.62 9.92 -7.44
C HIS A 54 -1.89 9.07 -7.45
N HIS A 55 -1.84 7.88 -6.86
CA HIS A 55 -3.03 7.05 -6.76
C HIS A 55 -4.07 7.71 -5.84
N PRO A 56 -5.37 7.70 -6.21
CA PRO A 56 -6.41 8.35 -5.40
C PRO A 56 -6.43 7.94 -3.94
N MET A 57 -6.04 6.71 -3.62
CA MET A 57 -6.03 6.20 -2.25
C MET A 57 -5.04 6.93 -1.35
N VAL A 58 -3.97 7.50 -1.93
CA VAL A 58 -2.89 8.14 -1.16
C VAL A 58 -2.58 9.57 -1.57
N GLU A 59 -3.19 10.08 -2.64
CA GLU A 59 -2.82 11.39 -3.20
C GLU A 59 -3.03 12.56 -2.23
N THR A 60 -3.97 12.43 -1.29
CA THR A 60 -4.23 13.45 -0.27
C THR A 60 -3.37 13.30 0.97
N MET A 61 -2.58 12.25 1.03
CA MET A 61 -1.70 11.99 2.17
C MET A 61 -0.55 13.00 2.18
N ALA A 62 -0.20 13.51 3.37
CA ALA A 62 0.94 14.42 3.51
C ALA A 62 2.21 13.72 3.02
N ARG A 63 3.05 14.47 2.33
CA ARG A 63 4.27 13.95 1.74
C ARG A 63 5.18 13.22 2.73
N PRO A 64 5.46 13.80 3.91
CA PRO A 64 6.27 13.08 4.91
C PRO A 64 5.64 11.77 5.37
N THR A 65 4.32 11.74 5.51
CA THR A 65 3.60 10.55 5.91
C THR A 65 3.73 9.45 4.85
N PHE A 66 3.60 9.83 3.57
CA PHE A 66 3.75 8.90 2.46
C PHE A 66 5.14 8.25 2.44
N TYR A 67 6.20 9.07 2.48
CA TYR A 67 7.56 8.56 2.38
C TYR A 67 7.97 7.76 3.62
N ARG A 68 7.45 8.12 4.80
CA ARG A 68 7.67 7.33 6.00
C ARG A 68 7.00 5.96 5.88
N ALA A 69 5.77 5.92 5.40
CA ALA A 69 5.06 4.66 5.18
C ALA A 69 5.80 3.78 4.17
N LEU A 70 6.28 4.38 3.08
CA LEU A 70 7.03 3.66 2.06
C LEU A 70 8.32 3.06 2.64
N LYS A 71 9.06 3.83 3.43
CA LYS A 71 10.26 3.37 4.11
C LYS A 71 9.96 2.21 5.06
N ASP A 72 8.88 2.34 5.83
CA ASP A 72 8.48 1.31 6.79
C ASP A 72 8.11 0.01 6.07
N LEU A 73 7.43 0.10 4.92
CA LEU A 73 7.09 -1.07 4.12
C LEU A 73 8.35 -1.80 3.61
N VAL A 74 9.38 -1.06 3.25
CA VAL A 74 10.66 -1.67 2.86
C VAL A 74 11.30 -2.33 4.07
N GLN A 75 11.34 -1.66 5.21
CA GLN A 75 11.94 -2.22 6.43
C GLN A 75 11.22 -3.49 6.90
N GLU A 76 9.90 -3.53 6.76
CA GLU A 76 9.09 -4.67 7.17
C GLU A 76 9.06 -5.79 6.12
N GLY A 77 9.72 -5.59 4.98
CA GLY A 77 9.83 -6.64 3.95
C GLY A 77 8.63 -6.79 3.04
N TYR A 78 7.71 -5.82 3.00
CA TYR A 78 6.59 -5.82 2.06
C TYR A 78 7.00 -5.34 0.68
N LEU A 79 7.98 -4.44 0.62
CA LEU A 79 8.55 -3.92 -0.62
C LEU A 79 10.05 -4.07 -0.56
N VAL A 80 10.68 -4.21 -1.74
CA VAL A 80 12.13 -4.17 -1.87
C VAL A 80 12.49 -3.12 -2.91
N SER A 81 13.68 -2.52 -2.77
CA SER A 81 14.17 -1.61 -3.78
C SER A 81 14.49 -2.42 -5.05
N ALA A 82 13.97 -1.98 -6.19
CA ALA A 82 14.13 -2.70 -7.45
C ALA A 82 15.37 -2.25 -8.23
N SER A 83 16.13 -1.29 -7.69
CA SER A 83 17.33 -0.75 -8.33
C SER A 83 18.35 -0.38 -7.27
N GLU A 84 19.62 -0.62 -7.56
CA GLU A 84 20.73 -0.16 -6.71
C GLU A 84 20.88 1.34 -6.75
N ILE A 85 20.38 1.98 -7.81
CA ILE A 85 20.34 3.43 -7.92
C ILE A 85 19.02 3.89 -7.30
N LYS A 86 19.09 4.88 -6.40
CA LYS A 86 17.88 5.41 -5.75
C LYS A 86 17.06 6.22 -6.75
N ASN A 87 16.22 5.55 -7.52
CA ASN A 87 15.38 6.16 -8.55
C ASN A 87 13.89 6.01 -8.29
N GLY A 88 13.50 5.58 -7.08
CA GLY A 88 12.09 5.45 -6.72
C GLY A 88 11.43 4.17 -7.19
N ARG A 89 12.19 3.21 -7.71
CA ARG A 89 11.65 1.92 -8.16
C ARG A 89 11.64 0.91 -7.03
N TYR A 90 10.54 0.21 -6.92
CA TYR A 90 10.32 -0.80 -5.89
C TYR A 90 9.67 -2.03 -6.51
N LYS A 91 9.72 -3.13 -5.79
CA LYS A 91 9.06 -4.36 -6.19
C LYS A 91 8.25 -4.90 -5.01
N ILE A 92 7.08 -5.45 -5.29
CA ILE A 92 6.27 -6.13 -4.28
C ILE A 92 7.02 -7.40 -3.87
N ALA A 93 7.27 -7.54 -2.58
CA ALA A 93 8.06 -8.67 -2.05
C ALA A 93 7.18 -9.82 -1.58
N ARG A 94 5.88 -9.57 -1.40
CA ARG A 94 4.96 -10.59 -0.87
C ARG A 94 3.75 -10.79 -1.74
#